data_7c57550038bac084d8eab6d7b8caae7c
#
_entry.id   7c57550038bac084d8eab6d7b8caae7c
#
_cell.length_a   1.000
_cell.length_b   1.000
_cell.length_c   1.000
_cell.angle_alpha   90.00
_cell.angle_beta   90.00
_cell.angle_gamma   90.00
#
_symmetry.space_group_name_H-M   'P 1'
#
loop_
_entity.id
_entity.type
_entity.pdbx_description
1 polymer ?
#
loop_
_entity_poly.entity_id
_entity_poly.type
_entity_poly.pdbx_seq_one_letter_code
_entity_poly.pdbx_strand_id
1 'polypeptide(L)'
;MRENIMKLFLCEKPSQGNDIAKVLGATKRGEGCLSTPDGQLTVTWGIGHLVEQYNPEEYDPAFKKWAFETLPIIPGKWGLSPKKETKKQFNVVMKLIKQAKLVVIATDIDREGETIARELLDLAGFRGQIKRLWLSALDDASIRKALGALKDNEETLPLYYAGLARSRADWLIGMNFSRLYTLLAQQQGYQGKPLSVGRVQTPTLSLVVNRDREIKNFIPKQHFALQVMLSDGNQHFATQYVIPEQYCDPDGLCLSAQVIQAANQQIRQLGQAKVESVQTKR
;
A
#
# COMPACT_ATOMS: atom_id res chain seq x y z
N MET A 1 35.38 32.57 5.88
CA MET A 1 34.62 31.71 6.80
C MET A 1 33.81 30.74 5.94
N ARG A 2 34.02 29.43 6.01
CA ARG A 2 33.15 28.46 5.32
C ARG A 2 31.81 28.53 6.05
N GLU A 3 30.75 28.97 5.37
CA GLU A 3 29.40 28.90 5.91
C GLU A 3 29.12 27.46 6.34
N ASN A 4 28.74 27.27 7.58
CA ASN A 4 28.45 25.96 8.16
C ASN A 4 27.12 25.45 7.57
N ILE A 5 27.18 24.78 6.41
CA ILE A 5 26.01 24.32 5.67
C ILE A 5 25.56 23.01 6.31
N MET A 6 24.48 23.07 7.11
CA MET A 6 23.89 21.87 7.68
C MET A 6 23.17 21.07 6.60
N LYS A 7 23.61 19.81 6.40
CA LYS A 7 22.97 18.80 5.55
C LYS A 7 22.07 17.93 6.45
N LEU A 8 20.78 17.89 6.15
CA LEU A 8 19.81 17.10 6.89
C LEU A 8 19.37 15.87 6.11
N PHE A 9 19.49 14.69 6.70
CA PHE A 9 18.85 13.47 6.22
C PHE A 9 17.54 13.27 6.96
N LEU A 10 16.44 13.16 6.22
CA LEU A 10 15.10 12.94 6.76
C LEU A 10 14.65 11.53 6.41
N CYS A 11 14.61 10.65 7.41
CA CYS A 11 14.22 9.25 7.33
C CYS A 11 12.76 9.06 7.75
N GLU A 12 12.18 7.89 7.44
CA GLU A 12 10.80 7.59 7.79
C GLU A 12 10.64 7.07 9.22
N LYS A 13 11.63 6.32 9.70
CA LYS A 13 11.59 5.65 11.01
C LYS A 13 12.94 5.67 11.71
N PRO A 14 12.95 5.54 13.07
CA PRO A 14 14.18 5.61 13.85
C PRO A 14 15.25 4.57 13.46
N SER A 15 14.85 3.34 13.16
CA SER A 15 15.77 2.27 12.74
C SER A 15 16.54 2.66 11.48
N GLN A 16 15.83 3.09 10.45
CA GLN A 16 16.41 3.57 9.19
C GLN A 16 17.38 4.75 9.42
N GLY A 17 16.96 5.70 10.29
CA GLY A 17 17.81 6.83 10.66
C GLY A 17 19.10 6.40 11.35
N ASN A 18 19.06 5.41 12.23
CA ASN A 18 20.23 4.88 12.91
C ASN A 18 21.21 4.19 11.93
N ASP A 19 20.69 3.38 10.99
CA ASP A 19 21.53 2.69 10.01
C ASP A 19 22.26 3.69 9.09
N ILE A 20 21.53 4.68 8.60
CA ILE A 20 22.11 5.75 7.77
C ILE A 20 23.10 6.59 8.57
N ALA A 21 22.78 6.96 9.82
CA ALA A 21 23.65 7.73 10.70
C ALA A 21 24.96 7.02 10.98
N LYS A 22 24.93 5.72 11.22
CA LYS A 22 26.13 4.87 11.40
C LYS A 22 27.07 4.98 10.21
N VAL A 23 26.55 4.84 9.00
CA VAL A 23 27.36 4.91 7.77
C VAL A 23 27.92 6.32 7.54
N LEU A 24 27.18 7.35 7.93
CA LEU A 24 27.57 8.76 7.81
C LEU A 24 28.49 9.26 8.93
N GLY A 25 28.77 8.45 9.95
CA GLY A 25 29.54 8.87 11.11
C GLY A 25 28.83 9.87 12.03
N ALA A 26 27.51 9.91 11.98
CA ALA A 26 26.69 10.77 12.84
C ALA A 26 26.46 10.09 14.20
N THR A 27 27.41 10.26 15.12
CA THR A 27 27.45 9.56 16.42
C THR A 27 26.97 10.38 17.58
N LYS A 28 26.90 11.72 17.44
CA LYS A 28 26.44 12.62 18.50
C LYS A 28 24.92 12.56 18.63
N ARG A 29 24.45 12.07 19.76
CA ARG A 29 23.01 11.94 20.05
C ARG A 29 22.40 13.30 20.42
N GLY A 30 21.32 13.63 19.74
CA GLY A 30 20.41 14.73 20.07
C GLY A 30 19.01 14.22 20.37
N GLU A 31 18.10 15.13 20.71
CA GLU A 31 16.71 14.80 20.84
C GLU A 31 16.10 14.51 19.45
N GLY A 32 15.67 13.27 19.20
CA GLY A 32 15.07 12.85 17.93
C GLY A 32 15.98 12.96 16.69
N CYS A 33 17.30 13.02 16.89
CA CYS A 33 18.28 13.09 15.79
C CYS A 33 19.66 12.58 16.21
N LEU A 34 20.50 12.35 15.20
CA LEU A 34 21.92 12.04 15.32
C LEU A 34 22.70 13.02 14.44
N SER A 35 23.85 13.52 14.90
CA SER A 35 24.69 14.42 14.10
C SER A 35 26.16 14.01 14.11
N THR A 36 26.89 14.48 13.12
CA THR A 36 28.35 14.40 13.11
C THR A 36 28.93 15.29 14.21
N PRO A 37 30.15 14.99 14.73
CA PRO A 37 30.79 15.81 15.78
C PRO A 37 30.92 17.29 15.44
N ASP A 38 31.13 17.61 14.15
CA ASP A 38 31.24 18.97 13.62
C ASP A 38 29.88 19.67 13.38
N GLY A 39 28.75 18.91 13.52
CA GLY A 39 27.41 19.41 13.32
C GLY A 39 27.02 19.75 11.88
N GLN A 40 27.87 19.42 10.89
CA GLN A 40 27.59 19.71 9.48
C GLN A 40 26.55 18.79 8.87
N LEU A 41 26.38 17.57 9.43
CA LEU A 41 25.42 16.59 9.00
C LEU A 41 24.55 16.15 10.17
N THR A 42 23.26 16.10 9.93
CA THR A 42 22.27 15.64 10.91
C THR A 42 21.32 14.63 10.24
N VAL A 43 21.02 13.56 10.94
CA VAL A 43 20.01 12.56 10.56
C VAL A 43 18.85 12.63 11.54
N THR A 44 17.66 12.80 11.03
CA THR A 44 16.43 12.77 11.81
C THR A 44 15.41 11.86 11.14
N TRP A 45 14.29 11.60 11.80
CA TRP A 45 13.31 10.64 11.31
C TRP A 45 11.89 11.02 11.70
N GLY A 46 10.94 10.51 10.93
CA GLY A 46 9.55 10.41 11.32
C GLY A 46 9.30 9.20 12.23
N ILE A 47 8.05 9.05 12.61
CA ILE A 47 7.48 7.85 13.24
C ILE A 47 6.29 7.49 12.35
N GLY A 48 6.57 7.18 11.06
CA GLY A 48 5.63 7.30 9.98
C GLY A 48 5.21 8.76 9.77
N HIS A 49 3.97 9.01 9.37
CA HIS A 49 3.43 10.37 9.26
C HIS A 49 3.42 11.10 10.59
N LEU A 50 4.08 12.26 10.66
CA LEU A 50 4.06 13.18 11.81
C LEU A 50 2.90 14.18 11.74
N VAL A 51 2.25 14.24 10.60
CA VAL A 51 1.11 15.13 10.33
C VAL A 51 -0.08 14.32 9.82
N GLU A 52 -1.26 14.92 9.90
CA GLU A 52 -2.52 14.41 9.37
C GLU A 52 -3.28 15.53 8.70
N GLN A 53 -4.14 15.18 7.74
CA GLN A 53 -5.02 16.15 7.11
C GLN A 53 -6.02 16.68 8.14
N TYR A 54 -6.37 17.96 8.01
CA TYR A 54 -7.39 18.58 8.85
C TYR A 54 -8.69 17.76 8.83
N ASN A 55 -9.26 17.61 10.02
CA ASN A 55 -10.64 17.16 10.13
C ASN A 55 -11.59 18.25 9.60
N PRO A 56 -12.80 17.88 9.17
CA PRO A 56 -13.76 18.85 8.66
C PRO A 56 -13.97 20.09 9.54
N GLU A 57 -14.05 19.91 10.85
CA GLU A 57 -14.23 21.01 11.82
C GLU A 57 -13.03 21.95 11.94
N GLU A 58 -11.86 21.58 11.45
CA GLU A 58 -10.69 22.48 11.38
C GLU A 58 -10.77 23.42 10.17
N TYR A 59 -11.61 23.10 9.19
CA TYR A 59 -11.95 23.99 8.06
C TYR A 59 -13.08 24.95 8.42
N ASP A 60 -14.16 24.41 9.01
CA ASP A 60 -15.31 25.18 9.48
C ASP A 60 -15.93 24.48 10.70
N PRO A 61 -16.06 25.18 11.86
CA PRO A 61 -16.70 24.63 13.05
C PRO A 61 -18.12 24.07 12.81
N ALA A 62 -18.85 24.55 11.80
CA ALA A 62 -20.17 24.04 11.42
C ALA A 62 -20.11 22.57 10.98
N PHE A 63 -18.99 22.11 10.43
CA PHE A 63 -18.81 20.73 10.01
C PHE A 63 -18.64 19.73 11.17
N LYS A 64 -18.57 20.23 12.42
CA LYS A 64 -18.54 19.34 13.59
C LYS A 64 -19.83 18.57 13.74
N LYS A 65 -20.98 19.21 13.45
CA LYS A 65 -22.29 18.56 13.42
C LYS A 65 -22.50 17.93 12.02
N TRP A 66 -22.80 16.65 11.99
CA TRP A 66 -23.12 15.98 10.73
C TRP A 66 -24.55 16.35 10.31
N ALA A 67 -24.68 16.90 9.12
CA ALA A 67 -25.95 17.32 8.55
C ALA A 67 -25.87 17.28 7.03
N PHE A 68 -26.99 16.99 6.34
CA PHE A 68 -27.04 16.93 4.88
C PHE A 68 -26.65 18.25 4.23
N GLU A 69 -27.05 19.36 4.84
CA GLU A 69 -26.82 20.72 4.35
C GLU A 69 -25.34 21.09 4.31
N THR A 70 -24.50 20.37 5.06
CA THR A 70 -23.04 20.57 5.09
C THR A 70 -22.27 19.72 4.09
N LEU A 71 -22.98 18.89 3.30
CA LEU A 71 -22.36 18.01 2.32
C LEU A 71 -22.58 18.52 0.89
N PRO A 72 -21.61 18.36 -0.01
CA PRO A 72 -20.29 17.78 0.22
C PRO A 72 -19.28 18.77 0.84
N ILE A 73 -18.40 18.28 1.70
CA ILE A 73 -17.27 19.05 2.25
C ILE A 73 -16.10 18.94 1.28
N ILE A 74 -15.75 20.05 0.63
CA ILE A 74 -14.67 20.14 -0.33
C ILE A 74 -13.72 21.26 0.09
N PRO A 75 -12.54 20.96 0.65
CA PRO A 75 -11.60 21.98 1.09
C PRO A 75 -11.09 22.81 -0.10
N GLY A 76 -11.23 24.13 -0.03
CA GLY A 76 -10.64 25.05 -1.01
C GLY A 76 -9.12 25.09 -0.91
N LYS A 77 -8.60 24.93 0.32
CA LYS A 77 -7.18 24.82 0.61
C LYS A 77 -6.97 23.70 1.61
N TRP A 78 -6.07 22.77 1.28
CA TRP A 78 -5.74 21.63 2.14
C TRP A 78 -4.87 22.05 3.32
N GLY A 79 -5.26 21.65 4.52
CA GLY A 79 -4.52 21.87 5.75
C GLY A 79 -3.96 20.57 6.33
N LEU A 80 -2.85 20.70 7.04
CA LEU A 80 -2.20 19.61 7.78
C LEU A 80 -1.96 20.07 9.21
N SER A 81 -2.25 19.19 10.18
CA SER A 81 -1.98 19.39 11.60
C SER A 81 -1.00 18.34 12.13
N PRO A 82 -0.15 18.70 13.11
CA PRO A 82 0.71 17.74 13.78
C PRO A 82 -0.11 16.72 14.56
N LYS A 83 0.19 15.43 14.39
CA LYS A 83 -0.39 14.36 15.21
C LYS A 83 -0.01 14.57 16.69
N LYS A 84 -0.99 14.40 17.59
CA LYS A 84 -0.80 14.63 19.03
C LYS A 84 0.28 13.73 19.61
N GLU A 85 0.27 12.45 19.23
CA GLU A 85 1.15 11.41 19.74
C GLU A 85 2.62 11.63 19.35
N THR A 86 2.86 12.24 18.20
CA THR A 86 4.21 12.44 17.65
C THR A 86 4.65 13.91 17.65
N LYS A 87 3.91 14.81 18.29
CA LYS A 87 4.14 16.25 18.28
C LYS A 87 5.56 16.64 18.71
N LYS A 88 6.14 15.91 19.66
CA LYS A 88 7.51 16.16 20.11
C LYS A 88 8.51 15.96 18.96
N GLN A 89 8.43 14.85 18.26
CA GLN A 89 9.29 14.54 17.11
C GLN A 89 9.02 15.49 15.93
N PHE A 90 7.76 15.83 15.68
CA PHE A 90 7.40 16.85 14.69
C PHE A 90 8.13 18.16 14.92
N ASN A 91 8.13 18.67 16.17
CA ASN A 91 8.80 19.94 16.51
C ASN A 91 10.33 19.86 16.27
N VAL A 92 10.95 18.72 16.59
CA VAL A 92 12.38 18.49 16.32
C VAL A 92 12.66 18.54 14.82
N VAL A 93 11.90 17.78 14.02
CA VAL A 93 12.08 17.72 12.57
C VAL A 93 11.86 19.10 11.95
N MET A 94 10.80 19.82 12.32
CA MET A 94 10.51 21.16 11.81
C MET A 94 11.64 22.15 12.12
N LYS A 95 12.21 22.10 13.33
CA LYS A 95 13.36 22.92 13.71
C LYS A 95 14.57 22.61 12.84
N LEU A 96 14.88 21.33 12.62
CA LEU A 96 16.03 20.90 11.82
C LEU A 96 15.87 21.28 10.34
N ILE A 97 14.67 21.11 9.77
CA ILE A 97 14.39 21.51 8.38
C ILE A 97 14.63 23.00 8.18
N LYS A 98 14.18 23.86 9.12
CA LYS A 98 14.37 25.32 9.05
C LYS A 98 15.85 25.73 9.14
N GLN A 99 16.71 24.92 9.75
CA GLN A 99 18.14 25.15 9.87
C GLN A 99 18.95 24.61 8.69
N ALA A 100 18.38 23.66 7.94
CA ALA A 100 19.07 22.99 6.84
C ALA A 100 19.15 23.89 5.60
N LYS A 101 20.27 23.79 4.87
CA LYS A 101 20.42 24.34 3.51
C LYS A 101 20.22 23.27 2.43
N LEU A 102 20.47 22.02 2.77
CA LEU A 102 20.25 20.85 1.94
C LEU A 102 19.51 19.78 2.75
N VAL A 103 18.38 19.32 2.23
CA VAL A 103 17.66 18.16 2.76
C VAL A 103 17.80 16.98 1.81
N VAL A 104 18.23 15.83 2.34
CA VAL A 104 18.22 14.55 1.64
C VAL A 104 17.03 13.75 2.17
N ILE A 105 16.03 13.57 1.33
CA ILE A 105 14.89 12.68 1.63
C ILE A 105 15.41 11.24 1.60
N ALA A 106 15.29 10.55 2.72
CA ALA A 106 15.78 9.19 2.93
C ALA A 106 14.69 8.26 3.49
N THR A 107 13.43 8.58 3.22
CA THR A 107 12.24 7.74 3.50
C THR A 107 12.18 6.55 2.54
N ASP A 108 11.26 5.62 2.75
CA ASP A 108 11.05 4.47 1.86
C ASP A 108 10.78 4.92 0.41
N ILE A 109 11.15 4.07 -0.58
CA ILE A 109 11.17 4.46 -2.01
C ILE A 109 9.82 4.23 -2.69
N ASP A 110 8.76 4.77 -2.09
CA ASP A 110 7.41 4.69 -2.60
C ASP A 110 6.66 6.03 -2.48
N ARG A 111 5.39 6.04 -2.86
CA ARG A 111 4.53 7.23 -2.78
C ARG A 111 4.29 7.71 -1.36
N GLU A 112 4.24 6.78 -0.40
CA GLU A 112 4.02 7.06 1.02
C GLU A 112 5.23 7.78 1.60
N GLY A 113 6.44 7.22 1.41
CA GLY A 113 7.68 7.83 1.87
C GLY A 113 7.93 9.22 1.28
N GLU A 114 7.61 9.43 0.00
CA GLU A 114 7.66 10.77 -0.60
C GLU A 114 6.67 11.73 0.08
N THR A 115 5.45 11.28 0.34
CA THR A 115 4.42 12.10 0.99
C THR A 115 4.83 12.48 2.41
N ILE A 116 5.30 11.52 3.21
CA ILE A 116 5.78 11.75 4.58
C ILE A 116 6.83 12.87 4.64
N ALA A 117 7.82 12.81 3.76
CA ALA A 117 8.91 13.79 3.79
C ALA A 117 8.48 15.17 3.25
N ARG A 118 7.76 15.19 2.13
CA ARG A 118 7.43 16.45 1.44
C ARG A 118 6.35 17.26 2.13
N GLU A 119 5.39 16.64 2.79
CA GLU A 119 4.43 17.33 3.64
C GLU A 119 5.13 18.16 4.73
N LEU A 120 6.22 17.63 5.32
CA LEU A 120 7.00 18.35 6.32
C LEU A 120 7.82 19.49 5.71
N LEU A 121 8.38 19.28 4.51
CA LEU A 121 9.11 20.32 3.78
C LEU A 121 8.19 21.48 3.36
N ASP A 122 7.00 21.14 2.87
CA ASP A 122 5.97 22.13 2.48
C ASP A 122 5.47 22.92 3.68
N LEU A 123 5.17 22.25 4.81
CA LEU A 123 4.78 22.93 6.06
C LEU A 123 5.88 23.82 6.62
N ALA A 124 7.15 23.42 6.49
CA ALA A 124 8.27 24.22 6.91
C ALA A 124 8.54 25.43 5.98
N GLY A 125 7.92 25.45 4.79
CA GLY A 125 8.22 26.42 3.74
C GLY A 125 9.66 26.32 3.25
N PHE A 126 10.22 25.09 3.20
CA PHE A 126 11.62 24.86 2.85
C PHE A 126 11.91 25.30 1.40
N ARG A 127 12.98 26.10 1.23
CA ARG A 127 13.40 26.65 -0.07
C ARG A 127 14.83 26.27 -0.44
N GLY A 128 15.49 25.46 0.40
CA GLY A 128 16.83 24.96 0.15
C GLY A 128 16.86 23.87 -0.89
N GLN A 129 18.05 23.32 -1.10
CA GLN A 129 18.26 22.21 -2.02
C GLN A 129 17.65 20.92 -1.46
N ILE A 130 16.97 20.14 -2.32
CA ILE A 130 16.43 18.84 -1.98
C ILE A 130 17.11 17.79 -2.87
N LYS A 131 17.57 16.70 -2.26
CA LYS A 131 18.04 15.50 -2.94
C LYS A 131 17.32 14.28 -2.39
N ARG A 132 17.35 13.18 -3.13
CA ARG A 132 16.71 11.93 -2.76
C ARG A 132 17.71 10.80 -2.64
N LEU A 133 17.77 10.17 -1.48
CA LEU A 133 18.50 8.92 -1.27
C LEU A 133 17.60 7.75 -1.68
N TRP A 134 17.90 7.12 -2.82
CA TRP A 134 17.13 6.00 -3.35
C TRP A 134 17.70 4.68 -2.84
N LEU A 135 17.12 4.13 -1.79
CA LEU A 135 17.69 3.04 -1.01
C LEU A 135 16.70 1.86 -0.90
N SER A 136 17.07 0.70 -1.46
CA SER A 136 16.27 -0.53 -1.43
C SER A 136 16.65 -1.50 -0.31
N ALA A 137 17.84 -1.33 0.31
CA ALA A 137 18.33 -2.14 1.41
C ALA A 137 19.13 -1.29 2.40
N LEU A 138 19.10 -1.65 3.69
CA LEU A 138 19.71 -0.87 4.77
C LEU A 138 21.07 -1.38 5.23
N ASP A 139 21.71 -2.28 4.47
CA ASP A 139 23.08 -2.69 4.74
C ASP A 139 24.10 -1.58 4.39
N ASP A 140 25.24 -1.59 5.06
CA ASP A 140 26.26 -0.54 4.94
C ASP A 140 26.75 -0.33 3.49
N ALA A 141 26.84 -1.39 2.68
CA ALA A 141 27.32 -1.31 1.30
C ALA A 141 26.28 -0.64 0.39
N SER A 142 25.00 -1.03 0.53
CA SER A 142 23.87 -0.44 -0.19
C SER A 142 23.71 1.04 0.14
N ILE A 143 23.81 1.41 1.42
CA ILE A 143 23.73 2.81 1.85
C ILE A 143 24.89 3.63 1.22
N ARG A 144 26.15 3.15 1.28
CA ARG A 144 27.30 3.85 0.66
C ARG A 144 27.12 4.04 -0.84
N LYS A 145 26.65 3.00 -1.53
CA LYS A 145 26.38 3.06 -2.98
C LYS A 145 25.30 4.12 -3.29
N ALA A 146 24.20 4.12 -2.54
CA ALA A 146 23.11 5.08 -2.76
C ALA A 146 23.53 6.52 -2.42
N LEU A 147 24.37 6.72 -1.40
CA LEU A 147 24.93 8.04 -1.05
C LEU A 147 25.79 8.63 -2.18
N GLY A 148 26.47 7.78 -2.97
CA GLY A 148 27.21 8.17 -4.15
C GLY A 148 26.35 8.49 -5.38
N ALA A 149 25.04 8.19 -5.34
CA ALA A 149 24.11 8.32 -6.47
C ALA A 149 22.79 8.98 -6.03
N LEU A 150 22.88 10.11 -5.29
CA LEU A 150 21.70 10.87 -4.88
C LEU A 150 20.95 11.38 -6.11
N LYS A 151 19.65 11.14 -6.16
CA LYS A 151 18.77 11.64 -7.21
C LYS A 151 18.41 13.09 -7.01
N ASP A 152 18.05 13.74 -8.10
CA ASP A 152 17.48 15.08 -8.07
C ASP A 152 16.03 15.08 -7.58
N ASN A 153 15.60 16.22 -7.06
CA ASN A 153 14.25 16.40 -6.50
C ASN A 153 13.16 16.07 -7.51
N GLU A 154 13.37 16.49 -8.75
CA GLU A 154 12.40 16.39 -9.85
C GLU A 154 12.12 14.94 -10.26
N GLU A 155 13.10 14.05 -10.10
CA GLU A 155 12.97 12.64 -10.47
C GLU A 155 11.88 11.89 -9.66
N THR A 156 11.65 12.29 -8.42
CA THR A 156 10.70 11.61 -7.53
C THR A 156 9.46 12.43 -7.20
N LEU A 157 9.41 13.68 -7.63
CA LEU A 157 8.26 14.56 -7.45
C LEU A 157 6.92 13.98 -7.98
N PRO A 158 6.87 13.24 -9.10
CA PRO A 158 5.65 12.59 -9.55
C PRO A 158 5.08 11.57 -8.56
N LEU A 159 5.93 10.88 -7.78
CA LEU A 159 5.48 9.96 -6.73
C LEU A 159 4.78 10.71 -5.60
N TYR A 160 5.31 11.86 -5.20
CA TYR A 160 4.66 12.73 -4.22
C TYR A 160 3.28 13.18 -4.68
N TYR A 161 3.16 13.69 -5.91
CA TYR A 161 1.87 14.12 -6.42
C TYR A 161 0.85 12.97 -6.51
N ALA A 162 1.29 11.78 -6.87
CA ALA A 162 0.44 10.59 -6.86
C ALA A 162 -0.01 10.21 -5.44
N GLY A 163 0.89 10.27 -4.44
CA GLY A 163 0.58 10.07 -3.03
C GLY A 163 -0.40 11.10 -2.50
N LEU A 164 -0.13 12.37 -2.76
CA LEU A 164 -0.97 13.49 -2.34
C LEU A 164 -2.38 13.42 -2.94
N ALA A 165 -2.48 13.13 -4.24
CA ALA A 165 -3.77 12.95 -4.91
C ALA A 165 -4.58 11.80 -4.31
N ARG A 166 -3.92 10.67 -4.01
CA ARG A 166 -4.54 9.53 -3.33
C ARG A 166 -5.04 9.92 -1.94
N SER A 167 -4.20 10.55 -1.12
CA SER A 167 -4.54 10.96 0.24
C SER A 167 -5.76 11.90 0.26
N ARG A 168 -5.79 12.88 -0.65
CA ARG A 168 -6.93 13.81 -0.79
C ARG A 168 -8.20 13.10 -1.26
N ALA A 169 -8.09 12.18 -2.21
CA ALA A 169 -9.23 11.37 -2.66
C ALA A 169 -9.77 10.47 -1.53
N ASP A 170 -8.90 9.87 -0.73
CA ASP A 170 -9.30 9.06 0.43
C ASP A 170 -10.02 9.92 1.48
N TRP A 171 -9.55 11.14 1.74
CA TRP A 171 -10.21 12.09 2.63
C TRP A 171 -11.59 12.51 2.09
N LEU A 172 -11.68 12.93 0.82
CA LEU A 172 -12.94 13.37 0.21
C LEU A 172 -14.01 12.27 0.27
N ILE A 173 -13.65 11.06 -0.11
CA ILE A 173 -14.58 9.94 -0.09
C ILE A 173 -14.90 9.53 1.35
N GLY A 174 -13.88 9.35 2.18
CA GLY A 174 -14.05 8.91 3.56
C GLY A 174 -14.91 9.87 4.37
N MET A 175 -14.60 11.16 4.36
CA MET A 175 -15.31 12.15 5.16
C MET A 175 -16.75 12.41 4.68
N ASN A 176 -16.96 12.49 3.37
CA ASN A 176 -18.29 12.79 2.84
C ASN A 176 -19.21 11.58 2.85
N PHE A 177 -18.76 10.43 2.35
CA PHE A 177 -19.63 9.27 2.25
C PHE A 177 -19.90 8.59 3.60
N SER A 178 -18.93 8.60 4.54
CA SER A 178 -19.21 8.10 5.89
C SER A 178 -20.31 8.91 6.57
N ARG A 179 -20.28 10.23 6.44
CA ARG A 179 -21.33 11.11 6.96
C ARG A 179 -22.66 10.88 6.25
N LEU A 180 -22.66 10.88 4.91
CA LEU A 180 -23.86 10.70 4.10
C LEU A 180 -24.58 9.39 4.44
N TYR A 181 -23.87 8.27 4.39
CA TYR A 181 -24.49 6.96 4.65
C TYR A 181 -24.93 6.80 6.10
N THR A 182 -24.20 7.40 7.05
CA THR A 182 -24.65 7.40 8.45
C THR A 182 -25.94 8.18 8.62
N LEU A 183 -26.05 9.38 8.04
CA LEU A 183 -27.25 10.20 8.09
C LEU A 183 -28.46 9.51 7.42
N LEU A 184 -28.26 8.90 6.24
CA LEU A 184 -29.29 8.12 5.55
C LEU A 184 -29.78 6.93 6.39
N ALA A 185 -28.86 6.21 7.02
CA ALA A 185 -29.22 5.09 7.89
C ALA A 185 -29.99 5.57 9.14
N GLN A 186 -29.58 6.70 9.73
CA GLN A 186 -30.28 7.30 10.87
C GLN A 186 -31.70 7.73 10.52
N GLN A 187 -31.96 8.23 9.32
CA GLN A 187 -33.35 8.49 8.84
C GLN A 187 -34.19 7.21 8.78
N GLN A 188 -33.58 6.05 8.63
CA GLN A 188 -34.24 4.74 8.63
C GLN A 188 -34.25 4.08 10.03
N GLY A 189 -33.94 4.84 11.09
CA GLY A 189 -33.98 4.35 12.47
C GLY A 189 -32.67 3.70 12.97
N TYR A 190 -31.57 3.75 12.21
CA TYR A 190 -30.27 3.26 12.67
C TYR A 190 -29.72 4.12 13.81
N GLN A 191 -29.33 3.47 14.92
CA GLN A 191 -28.79 4.13 16.13
C GLN A 191 -27.37 3.63 16.47
N GLY A 192 -26.70 2.98 15.55
CA GLY A 192 -25.38 2.43 15.76
C GLY A 192 -24.23 3.45 15.59
N LYS A 193 -23.01 2.94 15.61
CA LYS A 193 -21.80 3.73 15.34
C LYS A 193 -21.81 4.26 13.90
N PRO A 194 -21.08 5.36 13.62
CA PRO A 194 -20.96 5.86 12.25
C PRO A 194 -20.56 4.77 11.25
N LEU A 195 -21.22 4.76 10.10
CA LEU A 195 -20.92 3.86 8.99
C LEU A 195 -19.67 4.38 8.28
N SER A 196 -18.56 3.66 8.42
CA SER A 196 -17.30 4.05 7.78
C SER A 196 -17.27 3.62 6.33
N VAL A 197 -16.96 4.56 5.44
CA VAL A 197 -16.77 4.34 4.00
C VAL A 197 -15.36 4.73 3.61
N GLY A 198 -14.69 3.91 2.82
CA GLY A 198 -13.34 4.19 2.35
C GLY A 198 -13.03 3.48 1.04
N ARG A 199 -12.12 4.06 0.24
CA ARG A 199 -11.74 3.54 -1.08
C ARG A 199 -11.08 2.16 -1.05
N VAL A 200 -10.49 1.78 0.06
CA VAL A 200 -9.88 0.45 0.27
C VAL A 200 -10.78 -0.41 1.16
N GLN A 201 -11.20 0.15 2.28
CA GLN A 201 -11.97 -0.55 3.31
C GLN A 201 -13.30 -1.11 2.76
N THR A 202 -14.06 -0.31 2.03
CA THR A 202 -15.39 -0.72 1.53
C THR A 202 -15.31 -1.83 0.46
N PRO A 203 -14.45 -1.75 -0.56
CA PRO A 203 -14.26 -2.86 -1.50
C PRO A 203 -13.75 -4.14 -0.82
N THR A 204 -12.82 -4.02 0.14
CA THR A 204 -12.31 -5.18 0.89
C THR A 204 -13.44 -5.85 1.68
N LEU A 205 -14.27 -5.07 2.37
CA LEU A 205 -15.44 -5.59 3.07
C LEU A 205 -16.42 -6.27 2.10
N SER A 206 -16.63 -5.68 0.91
CA SER A 206 -17.50 -6.26 -0.12
C SER A 206 -17.02 -7.64 -0.57
N LEU A 207 -15.69 -7.82 -0.75
CA LEU A 207 -15.13 -9.13 -1.10
C LEU A 207 -15.43 -10.18 -0.01
N VAL A 208 -15.24 -9.81 1.26
CA VAL A 208 -15.53 -10.72 2.39
C VAL A 208 -17.01 -11.07 2.46
N VAL A 209 -17.90 -10.06 2.37
CA VAL A 209 -19.34 -10.26 2.41
C VAL A 209 -19.84 -11.12 1.24
N ASN A 210 -19.31 -10.88 0.03
CA ASN A 210 -19.69 -11.67 -1.14
C ASN A 210 -19.25 -13.13 -0.98
N ARG A 211 -18.03 -13.36 -0.48
CA ARG A 211 -17.56 -14.72 -0.20
C ARG A 211 -18.40 -15.41 0.86
N ASP A 212 -18.77 -14.72 1.91
CA ASP A 212 -19.65 -15.26 2.96
C ASP A 212 -21.04 -15.62 2.41
N ARG A 213 -21.59 -14.78 1.51
CA ARG A 213 -22.84 -15.07 0.80
C ARG A 213 -22.73 -16.28 -0.14
N GLU A 214 -21.63 -16.38 -0.90
CA GLU A 214 -21.37 -17.55 -1.76
C GLU A 214 -21.33 -18.82 -0.94
N ILE A 215 -20.67 -18.81 0.24
CA ILE A 215 -20.60 -19.98 1.12
C ILE A 215 -21.99 -20.33 1.68
N LYS A 216 -22.75 -19.33 2.14
CA LYS A 216 -24.10 -19.55 2.69
C LYS A 216 -25.08 -20.05 1.65
N ASN A 217 -24.95 -19.61 0.40
CA ASN A 217 -25.85 -19.96 -0.69
C ASN A 217 -25.25 -21.09 -1.57
N PHE A 218 -24.18 -21.72 -1.11
CA PHE A 218 -23.53 -22.78 -1.87
C PHE A 218 -24.45 -23.97 -2.07
N ILE A 219 -24.72 -24.31 -3.32
CA ILE A 219 -25.48 -25.51 -3.71
C ILE A 219 -24.47 -26.51 -4.29
N PRO A 220 -24.28 -27.68 -3.66
CA PRO A 220 -23.39 -28.71 -4.18
C PRO A 220 -23.83 -29.17 -5.57
N LYS A 221 -22.89 -29.21 -6.51
CA LYS A 221 -23.12 -29.78 -7.86
C LYS A 221 -22.44 -31.14 -7.95
N GLN A 222 -23.21 -32.18 -8.25
CA GLN A 222 -22.61 -33.49 -8.60
C GLN A 222 -21.93 -33.36 -9.96
N HIS A 223 -20.67 -33.66 -10.03
CA HIS A 223 -19.91 -33.65 -11.26
C HIS A 223 -19.06 -34.90 -11.40
N PHE A 224 -18.63 -35.17 -12.61
CA PHE A 224 -17.96 -36.41 -12.98
C PHE A 224 -16.62 -36.11 -13.66
N ALA A 225 -15.60 -36.88 -13.31
CA ALA A 225 -14.30 -36.84 -13.95
C ALA A 225 -13.89 -38.31 -14.32
N LEU A 226 -13.02 -38.47 -15.31
CA LEU A 226 -12.51 -39.76 -15.70
C LEU A 226 -11.00 -39.82 -15.51
N GLN A 227 -10.57 -40.71 -14.64
CA GLN A 227 -9.17 -41.03 -14.47
C GLN A 227 -8.88 -42.33 -15.18
N VAL A 228 -7.83 -42.37 -15.98
CA VAL A 228 -7.43 -43.54 -16.77
C VAL A 228 -6.03 -43.99 -16.33
N MET A 229 -5.90 -45.27 -16.01
CA MET A 229 -4.61 -45.87 -15.73
C MET A 229 -4.01 -46.38 -17.04
N LEU A 230 -2.86 -45.87 -17.41
CA LEU A 230 -2.07 -46.28 -18.57
C LEU A 230 -0.85 -47.08 -18.11
N SER A 231 -0.34 -47.98 -18.97
CA SER A 231 0.90 -48.71 -18.73
C SER A 231 1.75 -48.73 -19.99
N ASP A 232 3.06 -48.62 -19.84
CA ASP A 232 4.04 -48.84 -20.89
C ASP A 232 4.62 -50.27 -20.86
N GLY A 233 4.04 -51.14 -20.02
CA GLY A 233 4.52 -52.47 -19.76
C GLY A 233 5.42 -52.61 -18.53
N ASN A 234 6.09 -51.53 -18.11
CA ASN A 234 6.98 -51.51 -16.95
C ASN A 234 6.41 -50.65 -15.78
N GLN A 235 5.73 -49.58 -16.14
CA GLN A 235 5.20 -48.64 -15.17
C GLN A 235 3.72 -48.34 -15.44
N HIS A 236 3.01 -47.92 -14.38
CA HIS A 236 1.64 -47.47 -14.46
C HIS A 236 1.56 -46.00 -14.13
N PHE A 237 0.81 -45.23 -14.91
CA PHE A 237 0.57 -43.82 -14.64
C PHE A 237 -0.93 -43.52 -14.62
N ALA A 238 -1.34 -42.77 -13.62
CA ALA A 238 -2.68 -42.18 -13.56
C ALA A 238 -2.73 -40.94 -14.47
N THR A 239 -3.66 -40.96 -15.42
CA THR A 239 -3.91 -39.82 -16.31
C THR A 239 -5.33 -39.32 -16.13
N GLN A 240 -5.57 -38.04 -16.39
CA GLN A 240 -6.90 -37.47 -16.35
C GLN A 240 -7.40 -37.19 -17.77
N TYR A 241 -8.59 -37.67 -18.09
CA TYR A 241 -9.25 -37.35 -19.33
C TYR A 241 -9.67 -35.89 -19.36
N VAL A 242 -9.24 -35.15 -20.37
CA VAL A 242 -9.64 -33.75 -20.58
C VAL A 242 -10.99 -33.76 -21.28
N ILE A 243 -12.02 -33.37 -20.56
CA ILE A 243 -13.39 -33.33 -21.08
C ILE A 243 -13.51 -32.11 -22.00
N PRO A 244 -14.04 -32.29 -23.25
CA PRO A 244 -14.27 -31.14 -24.14
C PRO A 244 -15.18 -30.09 -23.52
N GLU A 245 -14.83 -28.80 -23.70
CA GLU A 245 -15.54 -27.64 -23.08
C GLU A 245 -17.04 -27.66 -23.34
N GLN A 246 -17.46 -28.11 -24.49
CA GLN A 246 -18.90 -28.23 -24.86
C GLN A 246 -19.73 -29.13 -23.93
N TYR A 247 -19.09 -29.99 -23.14
CA TYR A 247 -19.74 -30.86 -22.14
C TYR A 247 -19.54 -30.35 -20.70
N CYS A 248 -18.93 -29.21 -20.53
CA CYS A 248 -18.68 -28.59 -19.23
C CYS A 248 -19.63 -27.42 -18.98
N ASP A 249 -19.96 -27.19 -17.72
CA ASP A 249 -20.63 -25.95 -17.29
C ASP A 249 -19.63 -24.77 -17.28
N PRO A 250 -20.07 -23.53 -16.99
CA PRO A 250 -19.18 -22.37 -16.91
C PRO A 250 -18.06 -22.49 -15.87
N ASP A 251 -18.20 -23.37 -14.89
CA ASP A 251 -17.19 -23.66 -13.87
C ASP A 251 -16.19 -24.73 -14.35
N GLY A 252 -16.34 -25.24 -15.57
CA GLY A 252 -15.48 -26.30 -16.15
C GLY A 252 -15.83 -27.70 -15.64
N LEU A 253 -17.00 -27.91 -15.05
CA LEU A 253 -17.43 -29.18 -14.47
C LEU A 253 -18.34 -29.97 -15.43
N CYS A 254 -18.07 -31.23 -15.64
CA CYS A 254 -18.98 -32.11 -16.38
C CYS A 254 -20.08 -32.65 -15.47
N LEU A 255 -21.32 -32.26 -15.73
CA LEU A 255 -22.48 -32.66 -14.92
C LEU A 255 -23.17 -33.91 -15.44
N SER A 256 -22.71 -34.50 -16.55
CA SER A 256 -23.33 -35.66 -17.19
C SER A 256 -22.50 -36.94 -17.00
N ALA A 257 -23.03 -37.87 -16.25
CA ALA A 257 -22.45 -39.24 -16.13
C ALA A 257 -22.37 -39.95 -17.48
N GLN A 258 -23.34 -39.70 -18.37
CA GLN A 258 -23.41 -40.36 -19.68
C GLN A 258 -22.22 -39.98 -20.57
N VAL A 259 -21.80 -38.69 -20.54
CA VAL A 259 -20.62 -38.22 -21.29
C VAL A 259 -19.35 -38.98 -20.84
N ILE A 260 -19.20 -39.13 -19.53
CA ILE A 260 -18.05 -39.81 -18.94
C ILE A 260 -18.08 -41.33 -19.25
N GLN A 261 -19.26 -41.96 -19.20
CA GLN A 261 -19.43 -43.36 -19.53
C GLN A 261 -19.10 -43.62 -21.02
N ALA A 262 -19.57 -42.75 -21.93
CA ALA A 262 -19.26 -42.87 -23.36
C ALA A 262 -17.75 -42.71 -23.61
N ALA A 263 -17.10 -41.72 -22.99
CA ALA A 263 -15.65 -41.53 -23.08
C ALA A 263 -14.88 -42.76 -22.56
N ASN A 264 -15.31 -43.33 -21.42
CA ASN A 264 -14.70 -44.53 -20.85
C ASN A 264 -14.82 -45.74 -21.80
N GLN A 265 -15.99 -45.94 -22.41
CA GLN A 265 -16.19 -47.01 -23.40
C GLN A 265 -15.28 -46.85 -24.62
N GLN A 266 -15.19 -45.62 -25.15
CA GLN A 266 -14.35 -45.32 -26.29
C GLN A 266 -12.87 -45.54 -25.98
N ILE A 267 -12.38 -45.08 -24.82
CA ILE A 267 -11.00 -45.28 -24.39
C ILE A 267 -10.67 -46.76 -24.24
N ARG A 268 -11.58 -47.55 -23.66
CA ARG A 268 -11.41 -49.01 -23.54
C ARG A 268 -11.37 -49.72 -24.88
N GLN A 269 -12.15 -49.27 -25.87
CA GLN A 269 -12.13 -49.82 -27.24
C GLN A 269 -10.84 -49.49 -27.98
N LEU A 270 -10.28 -48.29 -27.80
CA LEU A 270 -9.02 -47.91 -28.40
C LEU A 270 -7.84 -48.72 -27.85
N GLY A 271 -7.85 -49.07 -26.56
CA GLY A 271 -6.88 -49.92 -25.90
C GLY A 271 -5.45 -49.39 -25.83
N GLN A 272 -5.17 -48.25 -26.41
CA GLN A 272 -3.84 -47.65 -26.48
C GLN A 272 -3.92 -46.11 -26.48
N ALA A 273 -2.87 -45.46 -26.00
CA ALA A 273 -2.70 -44.02 -26.05
C ALA A 273 -1.32 -43.68 -26.62
N LYS A 274 -1.23 -42.51 -27.30
CA LYS A 274 0.02 -41.98 -27.86
C LYS A 274 0.40 -40.72 -27.15
N VAL A 275 1.67 -40.57 -26.77
CA VAL A 275 2.21 -39.32 -26.26
C VAL A 275 2.45 -38.35 -27.42
N GLU A 276 1.72 -37.24 -27.47
CA GLU A 276 1.86 -36.23 -28.52
C GLU A 276 2.90 -35.16 -28.16
N SER A 277 2.96 -34.76 -26.91
CA SER A 277 3.93 -33.75 -26.45
C SER A 277 4.30 -33.95 -24.98
N VAL A 278 5.49 -33.51 -24.62
CA VAL A 278 5.97 -33.48 -23.24
C VAL A 278 6.42 -32.06 -22.91
N GLN A 279 5.87 -31.48 -21.84
CA GLN A 279 6.27 -30.17 -21.32
C GLN A 279 6.84 -30.32 -19.92
N THR A 280 8.06 -29.82 -19.72
CA THR A 280 8.69 -29.77 -18.39
C THR A 280 8.44 -28.41 -17.79
N LYS A 281 7.69 -28.33 -16.70
CA LYS A 281 7.60 -27.11 -15.88
C LYS A 281 8.90 -27.01 -15.06
N ARG A 282 9.69 -25.95 -15.29
CA ARG A 282 10.83 -25.57 -14.47
C ARG A 282 10.38 -24.71 -13.31
#